data_e36952db69219a659e95ada111f137a4
#
_entry.id   e36952db69219a659e95ada111f137a4
#
_cell.length_a   1.000
_cell.length_b   1.000
_cell.length_c   1.000
_cell.angle_alpha   90.00
_cell.angle_beta   90.00
_cell.angle_gamma   90.00
#
_symmetry.space_group_name_H-M   'P 1'
#
loop_
_entity.id
_entity.type
_entity.pdbx_description
1 polymer ?
#
loop_
_entity_poly.entity_id
_entity_poly.type
_entity_poly.pdbx_seq_one_letter_code
_entity_poly.pdbx_strand_id
1 'polypeptide(L)'
;MLQNIFNAWKNIKFSENTIKHFHKELLKYTAKDAKHRGEYKKIENQVEAADNQGKVIGIIFKTSPAYLAPKQTQELIEWTSKALEEKRYHPLLIISNFLVEFLKIHPFQDGNGRLSRVLANLLLLQADYLYMPYVSHEKLIEDNKQGYYMALRKGQKNIGAKKNNITPWLDFFLTIFLKQSQMAAELLSKENIEKLLSDKQLAVWRYLQKVDQASPGEISKEAKVARPTVNQVLYKLMRLKKVERIGLGRSTRYRKLKP
;
A
#
# COMPACT_ATOMS: atom_id res chain seq x y z
N MET A 1 2.62 1.79 15.50
CA MET A 1 2.83 0.49 14.81
C MET A 1 3.08 0.68 13.32
N LEU A 2 2.15 1.20 12.49
CA LEU A 2 2.36 1.39 11.05
C LEU A 2 3.62 2.20 10.71
N GLN A 3 3.89 3.29 11.44
CA GLN A 3 5.12 4.07 11.26
C GLN A 3 6.39 3.22 11.40
N ASN A 4 6.42 2.31 12.37
CA ASN A 4 7.57 1.40 12.57
C ASN A 4 7.70 0.44 11.39
N ILE A 5 6.59 -0.06 10.85
CA ILE A 5 6.59 -0.92 9.66
C ILE A 5 7.14 -0.14 8.47
N PHE A 6 6.66 1.08 8.21
CA PHE A 6 7.12 1.91 7.11
C PHE A 6 8.61 2.23 7.16
N ASN A 7 9.17 2.37 8.38
CA ASN A 7 10.59 2.68 8.56
C ASN A 7 11.50 1.43 8.53
N ALA A 8 10.99 0.26 8.91
CA ALA A 8 11.82 -0.92 9.18
C ALA A 8 11.39 -2.20 8.44
N TRP A 9 10.47 -2.12 7.45
CA TRP A 9 9.88 -3.28 6.78
C TRP A 9 10.90 -4.30 6.23
N LYS A 10 12.07 -3.84 5.80
CA LYS A 10 13.15 -4.72 5.30
C LYS A 10 13.67 -5.69 6.35
N ASN A 11 13.64 -5.27 7.63
CA ASN A 11 14.17 -6.04 8.76
C ASN A 11 13.07 -6.86 9.47
N ILE A 12 11.81 -6.72 9.05
CA ILE A 12 10.69 -7.42 9.66
C ILE A 12 10.47 -8.75 8.92
N LYS A 13 10.77 -9.86 9.57
CA LYS A 13 10.50 -11.18 9.01
C LYS A 13 9.00 -11.46 9.04
N PHE A 14 8.42 -11.87 7.92
CA PHE A 14 7.04 -12.36 7.88
C PHE A 14 6.99 -13.75 8.56
N SER A 15 6.39 -13.81 9.74
CA SER A 15 6.37 -15.01 10.58
C SER A 15 5.22 -14.99 11.58
N GLU A 16 4.92 -16.14 12.17
CA GLU A 16 3.90 -16.28 13.24
C GLU A 16 4.17 -15.32 14.40
N ASN A 17 5.43 -15.27 14.87
CA ASN A 17 5.83 -14.38 15.96
C ASN A 17 5.59 -12.90 15.62
N THR A 18 5.86 -12.50 14.39
CA THR A 18 5.60 -11.14 13.92
C THR A 18 4.09 -10.83 13.90
N ILE A 19 3.27 -11.76 13.43
CA ILE A 19 1.81 -11.61 13.42
C ILE A 19 1.26 -11.48 14.85
N LYS A 20 1.69 -12.33 15.77
CA LYS A 20 1.32 -12.26 17.19
C LYS A 20 1.79 -10.96 17.85
N HIS A 21 3.01 -10.54 17.56
CA HIS A 21 3.54 -9.26 18.06
C HIS A 21 2.71 -8.07 17.55
N PHE A 22 2.39 -8.03 16.25
CA PHE A 22 1.56 -6.97 15.71
C PHE A 22 0.14 -6.96 16.29
N HIS A 23 -0.44 -8.13 16.51
CA HIS A 23 -1.72 -8.23 17.20
C HIS A 23 -1.65 -7.66 18.63
N LYS A 24 -0.60 -8.01 19.37
CA LYS A 24 -0.35 -7.48 20.72
C LYS A 24 -0.23 -5.96 20.73
N GLU A 25 0.56 -5.40 19.83
CA GLU A 25 0.73 -3.95 19.70
C GLU A 25 -0.55 -3.24 19.22
N LEU A 26 -1.32 -3.87 18.31
CA LEU A 26 -2.60 -3.34 17.81
C LEU A 26 -3.62 -3.13 18.93
N LEU A 27 -3.68 -4.06 19.88
CA LEU A 27 -4.64 -4.06 20.98
C LEU A 27 -4.08 -3.47 22.27
N LYS A 28 -2.88 -2.89 22.25
CA LYS A 28 -2.16 -2.42 23.46
C LYS A 28 -2.99 -1.50 24.36
N TYR A 29 -3.81 -0.66 23.77
CA TYR A 29 -4.61 0.33 24.48
C TYR A 29 -6.07 -0.07 24.69
N THR A 30 -6.45 -1.28 24.33
CA THR A 30 -7.83 -1.79 24.48
C THR A 30 -7.93 -2.65 25.72
N ALA A 31 -8.46 -2.12 26.83
CA ALA A 31 -8.49 -2.80 28.12
C ALA A 31 -9.22 -4.16 28.08
N LYS A 32 -10.36 -4.26 27.36
CA LYS A 32 -11.15 -5.49 27.22
C LYS A 32 -10.38 -6.67 26.62
N ASP A 33 -9.35 -6.39 25.81
CA ASP A 33 -8.59 -7.39 25.07
C ASP A 33 -7.28 -7.80 25.77
N ALA A 34 -7.03 -7.32 26.97
CA ALA A 34 -5.76 -7.48 27.68
C ALA A 34 -5.33 -8.95 27.83
N LYS A 35 -6.30 -9.87 28.02
CA LYS A 35 -6.06 -11.30 28.30
C LYS A 35 -5.71 -12.14 27.06
N HIS A 36 -5.97 -11.64 25.84
CA HIS A 36 -5.77 -12.42 24.60
C HIS A 36 -4.92 -11.70 23.52
N ARG A 37 -4.20 -10.66 23.93
CA ARG A 37 -3.27 -9.93 23.04
C ARG A 37 -2.13 -10.83 22.58
N GLY A 38 -2.04 -11.10 21.28
CA GLY A 38 -1.04 -11.97 20.71
C GLY A 38 -1.31 -13.46 20.85
N GLU A 39 -2.46 -13.84 21.47
CA GLU A 39 -2.86 -15.23 21.66
C GLU A 39 -3.93 -15.63 20.65
N TYR A 40 -3.83 -16.86 20.13
CA TYR A 40 -4.85 -17.42 19.28
C TYR A 40 -6.20 -17.54 20.03
N LYS A 41 -7.28 -17.43 19.27
CA LYS A 41 -8.62 -17.60 19.81
C LYS A 41 -8.79 -18.98 20.46
N LYS A 42 -9.50 -19.02 21.59
CA LYS A 42 -9.85 -20.23 22.31
C LYS A 42 -11.34 -20.56 22.18
N ILE A 43 -12.11 -19.58 21.71
CA ILE A 43 -13.57 -19.67 21.55
C ILE A 43 -13.90 -19.41 20.09
N GLU A 44 -14.90 -20.10 19.58
CA GLU A 44 -15.42 -19.87 18.22
C GLU A 44 -15.86 -18.42 18.06
N ASN A 45 -15.57 -17.86 16.90
CA ASN A 45 -16.01 -16.52 16.53
C ASN A 45 -16.57 -16.53 15.11
N GLN A 46 -17.19 -15.42 14.73
CA GLN A 46 -17.75 -15.24 13.40
C GLN A 46 -17.58 -13.77 12.97
N VAL A 47 -17.61 -13.53 11.68
CA VAL A 47 -17.59 -12.16 11.17
C VAL A 47 -19.02 -11.70 10.96
N GLU A 48 -19.36 -10.58 11.61
CA GLU A 48 -20.70 -10.01 11.65
C GLU A 48 -20.73 -8.69 10.90
N ALA A 49 -21.87 -8.41 10.26
CA ALA A 49 -22.19 -7.09 9.78
C ALA A 49 -22.88 -6.31 10.89
N ALA A 50 -22.43 -5.09 11.17
CA ALA A 50 -23.09 -4.16 12.07
C ALA A 50 -23.56 -2.91 11.32
N ASP A 51 -24.68 -2.33 11.75
CA ASP A 51 -25.15 -1.04 11.30
C ASP A 51 -24.28 0.11 11.84
N ASN A 52 -24.66 1.35 11.50
CA ASN A 52 -23.94 2.55 11.95
C ASN A 52 -24.05 2.78 13.48
N GLN A 53 -24.94 2.09 14.16
CA GLN A 53 -25.12 2.14 15.61
C GLN A 53 -24.38 0.99 16.32
N GLY A 54 -23.69 0.11 15.55
CA GLY A 54 -22.96 -1.04 16.08
C GLY A 54 -23.84 -2.27 16.36
N LYS A 55 -25.13 -2.27 16.00
CA LYS A 55 -26.03 -3.41 16.15
C LYS A 55 -25.75 -4.43 15.06
N VAL A 56 -25.56 -5.69 15.45
CA VAL A 56 -25.36 -6.81 14.51
C VAL A 56 -26.61 -7.01 13.68
N ILE A 57 -26.46 -6.91 12.35
CA ILE A 57 -27.54 -7.06 11.35
C ILE A 57 -27.46 -8.39 10.61
N GLY A 58 -26.40 -9.15 10.79
CA GLY A 58 -26.25 -10.47 10.20
C GLY A 58 -24.83 -11.04 10.25
N ILE A 59 -24.72 -12.33 10.00
CA ILE A 59 -23.43 -13.02 9.89
C ILE A 59 -22.94 -12.92 8.45
N ILE A 60 -21.71 -12.44 8.26
CA ILE A 60 -21.07 -12.38 6.95
C ILE A 60 -20.55 -13.76 6.57
N PHE A 61 -19.79 -14.42 7.47
CA PHE A 61 -19.35 -15.81 7.34
C PHE A 61 -18.89 -16.39 8.69
N LYS A 62 -18.85 -17.70 8.76
CA LYS A 62 -18.27 -18.46 9.88
C LYS A 62 -16.77 -18.62 9.68
N THR A 63 -16.01 -18.40 10.72
CA THR A 63 -14.55 -18.55 10.70
C THR A 63 -14.11 -19.99 10.92
N SER A 64 -12.83 -20.28 10.73
CA SER A 64 -12.27 -21.60 11.06
C SER A 64 -12.44 -21.93 12.55
N PRO A 65 -12.61 -23.21 12.91
CA PRO A 65 -12.64 -23.65 14.30
C PRO A 65 -11.42 -23.19 15.09
N ALA A 66 -11.63 -22.87 16.39
CA ALA A 66 -10.57 -22.31 17.22
C ALA A 66 -9.35 -23.25 17.33
N TYR A 67 -9.57 -24.56 17.46
CA TYR A 67 -8.49 -25.55 17.56
C TYR A 67 -7.65 -25.71 16.27
N LEU A 68 -8.20 -25.33 15.11
CA LEU A 68 -7.48 -25.38 13.83
C LEU A 68 -6.72 -24.07 13.52
N ALA A 69 -7.09 -22.97 14.17
CA ALA A 69 -6.56 -21.65 13.86
C ALA A 69 -5.00 -21.57 13.93
N PRO A 70 -4.31 -22.14 14.92
CA PRO A 70 -2.85 -22.12 14.96
C PRO A 70 -2.23 -22.82 13.77
N LYS A 71 -2.65 -24.06 13.48
CA LYS A 71 -2.12 -24.87 12.37
C LYS A 71 -2.37 -24.22 11.03
N GLN A 72 -3.61 -23.79 10.74
CA GLN A 72 -3.95 -23.14 9.49
C GLN A 72 -3.22 -21.81 9.27
N THR A 73 -2.98 -21.06 10.35
CA THR A 73 -2.20 -19.81 10.28
C THR A 73 -0.75 -20.10 9.92
N GLN A 74 -0.14 -21.11 10.50
CA GLN A 74 1.21 -21.53 10.18
C GLN A 74 1.31 -21.98 8.71
N GLU A 75 0.43 -22.88 8.28
CA GLU A 75 0.37 -23.37 6.88
C GLU A 75 0.21 -22.20 5.89
N LEU A 76 -0.63 -21.21 6.22
CA LEU A 76 -0.83 -20.03 5.38
C LEU A 76 0.43 -19.14 5.28
N ILE A 77 1.15 -18.96 6.39
CA ILE A 77 2.41 -18.20 6.43
C ILE A 77 3.48 -18.91 5.57
N GLU A 78 3.63 -20.22 5.73
CA GLU A 78 4.60 -21.03 4.98
C GLU A 78 4.29 -20.98 3.49
N TRP A 79 3.02 -21.21 3.10
CA TRP A 79 2.58 -21.11 1.72
C TRP A 79 2.85 -19.73 1.11
N THR A 80 2.51 -18.65 1.85
CA THR A 80 2.69 -17.27 1.38
C THR A 80 4.16 -16.96 1.15
N SER A 81 5.02 -17.31 2.11
CA SER A 81 6.46 -17.09 2.02
C SER A 81 7.05 -17.81 0.82
N LYS A 82 6.73 -19.11 0.67
CA LYS A 82 7.18 -19.93 -0.45
C LYS A 82 6.68 -19.40 -1.80
N ALA A 83 5.41 -19.05 -1.91
CA ALA A 83 4.82 -18.52 -3.14
C ALA A 83 5.43 -17.18 -3.58
N LEU A 84 5.77 -16.31 -2.62
CA LEU A 84 6.47 -15.05 -2.90
C LEU A 84 7.92 -15.28 -3.35
N GLU A 85 8.60 -16.27 -2.77
CA GLU A 85 9.98 -16.65 -3.11
C GLU A 85 10.07 -17.30 -4.49
N GLU A 86 9.15 -18.22 -4.82
CA GLU A 86 9.09 -18.91 -6.11
C GLU A 86 8.77 -17.97 -7.29
N LYS A 87 8.15 -16.81 -7.06
CA LYS A 87 7.78 -15.81 -8.08
C LYS A 87 6.96 -16.36 -9.25
N ARG A 88 6.26 -17.48 -9.05
CA ARG A 88 5.42 -18.10 -10.09
C ARG A 88 4.17 -17.28 -10.39
N TYR A 89 3.64 -16.60 -9.38
CA TYR A 89 2.46 -15.76 -9.50
C TYR A 89 2.81 -14.32 -9.13
N HIS A 90 2.05 -13.38 -9.67
CA HIS A 90 2.23 -11.98 -9.33
C HIS A 90 2.00 -11.72 -7.83
N PRO A 91 2.87 -10.96 -7.12
CA PRO A 91 2.78 -10.75 -5.68
C PRO A 91 1.40 -10.29 -5.18
N LEU A 92 0.71 -9.43 -5.95
CA LEU A 92 -0.64 -8.96 -5.60
C LEU A 92 -1.66 -10.10 -5.49
N LEU A 93 -1.53 -11.14 -6.33
CA LEU A 93 -2.43 -12.32 -6.26
C LEU A 93 -2.14 -13.14 -5.01
N ILE A 94 -0.86 -13.34 -4.69
CA ILE A 94 -0.43 -14.08 -3.50
C ILE A 94 -0.88 -13.34 -2.25
N ILE A 95 -0.63 -12.03 -2.16
CA ILE A 95 -1.00 -11.20 -1.00
C ILE A 95 -2.52 -11.14 -0.84
N SER A 96 -3.25 -10.98 -1.94
CA SER A 96 -4.72 -10.98 -1.90
C SER A 96 -5.29 -12.32 -1.41
N ASN A 97 -4.71 -13.45 -1.87
CA ASN A 97 -5.09 -14.77 -1.40
C ASN A 97 -4.76 -14.95 0.10
N PHE A 98 -3.57 -14.53 0.53
CA PHE A 98 -3.21 -14.52 1.95
C PHE A 98 -4.26 -13.78 2.78
N LEU A 99 -4.69 -12.59 2.36
CA LEU A 99 -5.64 -11.77 3.12
C LEU A 99 -7.01 -12.44 3.26
N VAL A 100 -7.55 -13.04 2.19
CA VAL A 100 -8.87 -13.70 2.25
C VAL A 100 -8.83 -14.95 3.11
N GLU A 101 -7.75 -15.74 3.02
CA GLU A 101 -7.56 -16.93 3.86
C GLU A 101 -7.31 -16.55 5.33
N PHE A 102 -6.48 -15.54 5.61
CA PHE A 102 -6.26 -15.03 6.96
C PHE A 102 -7.57 -14.57 7.62
N LEU A 103 -8.41 -13.86 6.87
CA LEU A 103 -9.72 -13.41 7.34
C LEU A 103 -10.69 -14.57 7.53
N LYS A 104 -10.58 -15.67 6.77
CA LYS A 104 -11.36 -16.90 6.97
C LYS A 104 -10.93 -17.64 8.22
N ILE A 105 -9.63 -17.83 8.41
CA ILE A 105 -9.07 -18.47 9.60
C ILE A 105 -9.48 -17.68 10.84
N HIS A 106 -9.37 -16.34 10.75
CA HIS A 106 -9.71 -15.42 11.85
C HIS A 106 -9.01 -15.82 13.15
N PRO A 107 -7.66 -15.84 13.16
CA PRO A 107 -6.91 -16.58 14.17
C PRO A 107 -7.01 -16.02 15.59
N PHE A 108 -7.40 -14.76 15.76
CA PHE A 108 -7.49 -14.10 17.04
C PHE A 108 -8.95 -13.85 17.46
N GLN A 109 -9.18 -13.58 18.74
CA GLN A 109 -10.54 -13.35 19.24
C GLN A 109 -11.14 -12.05 18.69
N ASP A 110 -10.34 -10.97 18.55
CA ASP A 110 -10.71 -9.69 17.96
C ASP A 110 -9.52 -9.14 17.13
N GLY A 111 -9.71 -8.05 16.41
CA GLY A 111 -8.65 -7.32 15.73
C GLY A 111 -8.15 -7.90 14.39
N ASN A 112 -8.66 -9.06 13.96
CA ASN A 112 -8.19 -9.72 12.72
C ASN A 112 -8.30 -8.83 11.47
N GLY A 113 -9.41 -8.10 11.31
CA GLY A 113 -9.59 -7.18 10.18
C GLY A 113 -8.58 -6.02 10.18
N ARG A 114 -8.27 -5.44 11.34
CA ARG A 114 -7.23 -4.40 11.48
C ARG A 114 -5.85 -4.97 11.23
N LEU A 115 -5.57 -6.15 11.81
CA LEU A 115 -4.30 -6.84 11.64
C LEU A 115 -4.06 -7.24 10.18
N SER A 116 -5.08 -7.75 9.47
CA SER A 116 -4.94 -8.10 8.05
C SER A 116 -4.49 -6.90 7.20
N ARG A 117 -5.02 -5.70 7.46
CA ARG A 117 -4.59 -4.48 6.78
C ARG A 117 -3.16 -4.06 7.13
N VAL A 118 -2.73 -4.28 8.36
CA VAL A 118 -1.33 -4.08 8.78
C VAL A 118 -0.39 -5.04 8.05
N LEU A 119 -0.77 -6.32 7.98
CA LEU A 119 -0.01 -7.35 7.25
C LEU A 119 0.01 -7.09 5.75
N ALA A 120 -1.09 -6.58 5.17
CA ALA A 120 -1.10 -6.13 3.78
C ALA A 120 -0.03 -5.07 3.51
N ASN A 121 0.05 -4.03 4.38
CA ASN A 121 1.09 -3.00 4.25
C ASN A 121 2.50 -3.60 4.31
N LEU A 122 2.79 -4.51 5.23
CA LEU A 122 4.09 -5.16 5.33
C LEU A 122 4.43 -5.95 4.07
N LEU A 123 3.54 -6.86 3.65
CA LEU A 123 3.77 -7.73 2.50
C LEU A 123 3.91 -6.94 1.19
N LEU A 124 3.11 -5.89 1.02
CA LEU A 124 3.19 -5.01 -0.14
C LEU A 124 4.53 -4.25 -0.19
N LEU A 125 5.00 -3.72 0.94
CA LEU A 125 6.32 -3.09 1.02
C LEU A 125 7.44 -4.09 0.71
N GLN A 126 7.36 -5.31 1.22
CA GLN A 126 8.32 -6.38 0.93
C GLN A 126 8.29 -6.84 -0.53
N ALA A 127 7.18 -6.61 -1.22
CA ALA A 127 7.02 -6.81 -2.66
C ALA A 127 7.34 -5.54 -3.49
N ASP A 128 8.09 -4.57 -2.92
CA ASP A 128 8.55 -3.33 -3.55
C ASP A 128 7.46 -2.29 -3.90
N TYR A 129 6.27 -2.39 -3.30
CA TYR A 129 5.25 -1.35 -3.42
C TYR A 129 5.53 -0.20 -2.45
N LEU A 130 6.59 0.57 -2.71
CA LEU A 130 7.16 1.57 -1.80
C LEU A 130 6.29 2.82 -1.59
N TYR A 131 5.19 2.95 -2.30
CA TYR A 131 4.25 4.06 -2.15
C TYR A 131 3.21 3.86 -1.04
N MET A 132 3.18 2.70 -0.38
CA MET A 132 2.22 2.38 0.67
C MET A 132 2.09 3.43 1.79
N PRO A 133 3.19 4.12 2.22
CA PRO A 133 3.09 5.13 3.26
C PRO A 133 2.37 6.43 2.85
N TYR A 134 2.21 6.69 1.55
CA TYR A 134 1.68 7.97 1.05
C TYR A 134 0.16 8.03 0.98
N VAL A 135 -0.51 6.88 0.86
CA VAL A 135 -1.97 6.79 0.78
C VAL A 135 -2.48 5.68 1.70
N SER A 136 -3.36 6.03 2.60
CA SER A 136 -3.91 5.07 3.57
C SER A 136 -4.76 3.99 2.90
N HIS A 137 -4.26 2.77 2.89
CA HIS A 137 -4.99 1.58 2.46
C HIS A 137 -6.26 1.36 3.30
N GLU A 138 -6.16 1.58 4.60
CA GLU A 138 -7.29 1.45 5.53
C GLU A 138 -8.42 2.42 5.21
N LYS A 139 -8.09 3.69 4.93
CA LYS A 139 -9.07 4.70 4.54
C LYS A 139 -9.82 4.33 3.26
N LEU A 140 -9.11 3.81 2.26
CA LEU A 140 -9.73 3.38 1.00
C LEU A 140 -10.69 2.21 1.19
N ILE A 141 -10.37 1.27 2.08
CA ILE A 141 -11.25 0.16 2.44
C ILE A 141 -12.47 0.68 3.20
N GLU A 142 -12.27 1.59 4.17
CA GLU A 142 -13.36 2.18 4.94
C GLU A 142 -14.36 2.94 4.05
N ASP A 143 -13.86 3.75 3.12
CA ASP A 143 -14.68 4.47 2.14
C ASP A 143 -15.47 3.52 1.21
N ASN A 144 -15.03 2.26 1.08
CA ASN A 144 -15.69 1.22 0.29
C ASN A 144 -16.16 0.04 1.16
N LYS A 145 -16.50 0.28 2.42
CA LYS A 145 -16.81 -0.74 3.43
C LYS A 145 -17.85 -1.77 2.95
N GLN A 146 -18.92 -1.33 2.31
CA GLN A 146 -19.95 -2.22 1.79
C GLN A 146 -19.40 -3.16 0.70
N GLY A 147 -18.66 -2.63 -0.27
CA GLY A 147 -18.00 -3.40 -1.32
C GLY A 147 -17.01 -4.42 -0.75
N TYR A 148 -16.23 -4.03 0.26
CA TYR A 148 -15.31 -4.90 0.98
C TYR A 148 -16.02 -6.12 1.58
N TYR A 149 -17.09 -5.93 2.35
CA TYR A 149 -17.80 -7.04 2.96
C TYR A 149 -18.52 -7.91 1.95
N MET A 150 -19.06 -7.33 0.86
CA MET A 150 -19.66 -8.12 -0.23
C MET A 150 -18.62 -8.98 -0.95
N ALA A 151 -17.46 -8.42 -1.28
CA ALA A 151 -16.38 -9.14 -1.93
C ALA A 151 -15.83 -10.26 -1.03
N LEU A 152 -15.62 -9.96 0.26
CA LEU A 152 -15.19 -10.93 1.25
C LEU A 152 -16.18 -12.08 1.40
N ARG A 153 -17.49 -11.79 1.53
CA ARG A 153 -18.56 -12.80 1.63
C ARG A 153 -18.61 -13.70 0.39
N LYS A 154 -18.54 -13.11 -0.81
CA LYS A 154 -18.56 -13.86 -2.06
C LYS A 154 -17.31 -14.72 -2.23
N GLY A 155 -16.13 -14.18 -1.92
CA GLY A 155 -14.87 -14.92 -1.98
C GLY A 155 -14.83 -16.06 -0.98
N GLN A 156 -15.32 -15.85 0.24
CA GLN A 156 -15.31 -16.85 1.31
C GLN A 156 -16.34 -17.98 1.12
N LYS A 157 -17.47 -17.73 0.47
CA LYS A 157 -18.56 -18.71 0.30
C LYS A 157 -18.08 -19.98 -0.42
N ASN A 158 -17.09 -19.87 -1.28
CA ASN A 158 -16.61 -20.96 -2.14
C ASN A 158 -15.24 -21.53 -1.69
N ILE A 159 -14.63 -21.00 -0.62
CA ILE A 159 -13.33 -21.51 -0.13
C ILE A 159 -13.53 -22.90 0.46
N GLY A 160 -12.80 -23.90 -0.07
CA GLY A 160 -12.95 -25.31 0.31
C GLY A 160 -13.95 -26.09 -0.54
N ALA A 161 -14.70 -25.45 -1.43
CA ALA A 161 -15.55 -26.16 -2.40
C ALA A 161 -14.73 -26.67 -3.62
N LYS A 162 -15.25 -27.67 -4.36
CA LYS A 162 -14.62 -28.19 -5.57
C LYS A 162 -14.32 -27.12 -6.65
N LYS A 163 -15.05 -25.98 -6.62
CA LYS A 163 -14.80 -24.79 -7.46
C LYS A 163 -14.60 -23.58 -6.55
N ASN A 164 -13.39 -23.41 -6.04
CA ASN A 164 -13.00 -22.20 -5.34
C ASN A 164 -13.04 -21.00 -6.31
N ASN A 165 -13.81 -20.00 -5.98
CA ASN A 165 -13.85 -18.77 -6.77
C ASN A 165 -13.66 -17.57 -5.84
N ILE A 166 -12.42 -17.10 -5.73
CA ILE A 166 -12.05 -15.88 -4.98
C ILE A 166 -11.98 -14.64 -5.88
N THR A 167 -12.36 -14.75 -7.17
CA THR A 167 -12.34 -13.63 -8.13
C THR A 167 -13.01 -12.38 -7.60
N PRO A 168 -14.22 -12.42 -6.96
CA PRO A 168 -14.83 -11.21 -6.45
C PRO A 168 -13.99 -10.48 -5.38
N TRP A 169 -13.22 -11.23 -4.61
CA TRP A 169 -12.27 -10.68 -3.65
C TRP A 169 -11.03 -10.10 -4.35
N LEU A 170 -10.48 -10.83 -5.32
CA LEU A 170 -9.34 -10.37 -6.11
C LEU A 170 -9.67 -9.06 -6.82
N ASP A 171 -10.81 -8.98 -7.49
CA ASP A 171 -11.27 -7.79 -8.21
C ASP A 171 -11.38 -6.59 -7.27
N PHE A 172 -11.97 -6.78 -6.10
CA PHE A 172 -12.07 -5.72 -5.09
C PHE A 172 -10.68 -5.26 -4.63
N PHE A 173 -9.82 -6.20 -4.23
CA PHE A 173 -8.48 -5.90 -3.71
C PHE A 173 -7.64 -5.17 -4.76
N LEU A 174 -7.62 -5.67 -6.00
CA LEU A 174 -6.87 -5.06 -7.10
C LEU A 174 -7.42 -3.66 -7.46
N THR A 175 -8.73 -3.47 -7.40
CA THR A 175 -9.36 -2.15 -7.63
C THR A 175 -8.95 -1.14 -6.55
N ILE A 176 -8.99 -1.51 -5.27
CA ILE A 176 -8.52 -0.66 -4.17
C ILE A 176 -7.05 -0.33 -4.33
N PHE A 177 -6.24 -1.33 -4.70
CA PHE A 177 -4.81 -1.16 -4.86
C PHE A 177 -4.46 -0.27 -6.07
N LEU A 178 -5.17 -0.42 -7.18
CA LEU A 178 -5.04 0.47 -8.34
C LEU A 178 -5.38 1.92 -7.96
N LYS A 179 -6.49 2.14 -7.26
CA LYS A 179 -6.87 3.48 -6.77
C LYS A 179 -5.79 4.06 -5.85
N GLN A 180 -5.25 3.26 -4.94
CA GLN A 180 -4.19 3.68 -4.04
C GLN A 180 -2.92 4.09 -4.82
N SER A 181 -2.52 3.31 -5.81
CA SER A 181 -1.34 3.61 -6.63
C SER A 181 -1.51 4.89 -7.47
N GLN A 182 -2.71 5.09 -8.03
CA GLN A 182 -3.03 6.31 -8.77
C GLN A 182 -2.97 7.56 -7.88
N MET A 183 -3.58 7.50 -6.69
CA MET A 183 -3.53 8.59 -5.71
C MET A 183 -2.09 8.86 -5.25
N ALA A 184 -1.31 7.82 -5.00
CA ALA A 184 0.09 7.97 -4.64
C ALA A 184 0.90 8.61 -5.78
N ALA A 185 0.71 8.18 -7.02
CA ALA A 185 1.35 8.77 -8.19
C ALA A 185 0.98 10.26 -8.34
N GLU A 186 -0.28 10.61 -8.11
CA GLU A 186 -0.75 12.00 -8.14
C GLU A 186 -0.12 12.84 -7.02
N LEU A 187 -0.07 12.33 -5.79
CA LEU A 187 0.60 12.99 -4.67
C LEU A 187 2.09 13.18 -4.92
N LEU A 188 2.77 12.14 -5.37
CA LEU A 188 4.20 12.21 -5.67
C LEU A 188 4.53 13.09 -6.89
N SER A 189 3.61 13.19 -7.85
CA SER A 189 3.76 14.11 -8.98
C SER A 189 3.52 15.57 -8.57
N LYS A 190 2.60 15.79 -7.63
CA LYS A 190 2.31 17.11 -7.01
C LYS A 190 3.25 17.45 -5.87
N GLU A 191 3.91 16.44 -5.25
CA GLU A 191 4.95 16.72 -4.25
C GLU A 191 6.09 17.44 -4.94
N ASN A 192 5.89 18.66 -4.92
CA ASN A 192 6.65 19.82 -5.16
C ASN A 192 8.14 19.45 -5.33
N ILE A 193 8.49 19.17 -6.57
CA ILE A 193 9.86 19.43 -7.01
C ILE A 193 10.34 20.76 -6.44
N GLU A 194 9.44 21.69 -6.18
CA GLU A 194 9.68 22.98 -5.54
C GLU A 194 10.28 22.86 -4.14
N LYS A 195 9.88 21.86 -3.33
CA LYS A 195 10.49 21.61 -2.01
C LYS A 195 11.90 20.99 -2.08
N LEU A 196 12.24 20.39 -3.22
CA LEU A 196 13.55 19.79 -3.46
C LEU A 196 14.52 20.77 -4.13
N LEU A 197 14.06 21.97 -4.49
CA LEU A 197 14.81 22.98 -5.20
C LEU A 197 15.13 24.15 -4.27
N SER A 198 16.39 24.62 -4.31
CA SER A 198 16.74 25.91 -3.71
C SER A 198 16.08 27.06 -4.49
N ASP A 199 16.04 28.26 -3.91
CA ASP A 199 15.39 29.43 -4.52
C ASP A 199 15.83 29.68 -5.97
N LYS A 200 17.15 29.57 -6.26
CA LYS A 200 17.69 29.73 -7.63
C LYS A 200 17.23 28.59 -8.55
N GLN A 201 17.16 27.37 -8.04
CA GLN A 201 16.68 26.22 -8.79
C GLN A 201 15.16 26.32 -9.07
N LEU A 202 14.43 26.83 -8.08
CA LEU A 202 13.01 27.07 -8.18
C LEU A 202 12.67 28.16 -9.23
N ALA A 203 13.46 29.23 -9.29
CA ALA A 203 13.29 30.27 -10.31
C ALA A 203 13.43 29.69 -11.74
N VAL A 204 14.44 28.86 -11.97
CA VAL A 204 14.63 28.15 -13.26
C VAL A 204 13.45 27.23 -13.57
N TRP A 205 12.99 26.47 -12.58
CA TRP A 205 11.86 25.56 -12.75
C TRP A 205 10.55 26.29 -13.07
N ARG A 206 10.24 27.37 -12.32
CA ARG A 206 9.05 28.20 -12.56
C ARG A 206 9.05 28.87 -13.94
N TYR A 207 10.20 29.25 -14.45
CA TYR A 207 10.29 29.76 -15.81
C TYR A 207 9.99 28.67 -16.85
N LEU A 208 10.58 27.47 -16.71
CA LEU A 208 10.32 26.33 -17.59
C LEU A 208 8.86 25.86 -17.59
N GLN A 209 8.11 26.14 -16.52
CA GLN A 209 6.68 25.84 -16.50
C GLN A 209 5.83 26.78 -17.36
N LYS A 210 6.33 27.97 -17.67
CA LYS A 210 5.60 29.02 -18.42
C LYS A 210 5.86 28.97 -19.91
N VAL A 211 6.86 28.23 -20.36
CA VAL A 211 7.30 28.19 -21.77
C VAL A 211 7.28 26.76 -22.28
N ASP A 212 7.04 26.60 -23.58
CA ASP A 212 7.07 25.27 -24.19
C ASP A 212 8.49 24.71 -24.23
N GLN A 213 9.48 25.55 -24.58
CA GLN A 213 10.89 25.20 -24.59
C GLN A 213 11.75 26.44 -24.47
N ALA A 214 12.94 26.31 -23.89
CA ALA A 214 13.90 27.41 -23.79
C ALA A 214 15.35 26.94 -23.87
N SER A 215 16.24 27.81 -24.39
CA SER A 215 17.68 27.61 -24.33
C SER A 215 18.25 27.95 -22.93
N PRO A 216 19.42 27.42 -22.53
CA PRO A 216 20.06 27.81 -21.27
C PRO A 216 20.33 29.32 -21.13
N GLY A 217 20.55 30.01 -22.28
CA GLY A 217 20.75 31.47 -22.32
C GLY A 217 19.46 32.23 -21.97
N GLU A 218 18.35 31.89 -22.61
CA GLU A 218 17.02 32.44 -22.33
C GLU A 218 16.62 32.20 -20.86
N ILE A 219 16.81 30.95 -20.38
CA ILE A 219 16.52 30.62 -18.98
C ILE A 219 17.36 31.46 -18.01
N SER A 220 18.66 31.63 -18.31
CA SER A 220 19.58 32.43 -17.48
C SER A 220 19.12 33.88 -17.35
N LYS A 221 18.73 34.48 -18.47
CA LYS A 221 18.27 35.86 -18.56
C LYS A 221 16.95 36.06 -17.82
N GLU A 222 15.96 35.23 -18.10
CA GLU A 222 14.59 35.39 -17.58
C GLU A 222 14.46 34.97 -16.12
N ALA A 223 15.11 33.87 -15.70
CA ALA A 223 15.12 33.43 -14.31
C ALA A 223 16.11 34.24 -13.43
N LYS A 224 16.90 35.15 -14.02
CA LYS A 224 17.95 35.90 -13.31
C LYS A 224 18.94 35.04 -12.55
N VAL A 225 19.31 33.90 -13.14
CA VAL A 225 20.21 32.89 -12.55
C VAL A 225 21.44 32.73 -13.46
N ALA A 226 22.63 32.70 -12.88
CA ALA A 226 23.89 32.53 -13.63
C ALA A 226 23.87 31.24 -14.47
N ARG A 227 24.34 31.32 -15.71
CA ARG A 227 24.31 30.23 -16.70
C ARG A 227 24.93 28.91 -16.20
N PRO A 228 26.05 28.88 -15.45
CA PRO A 228 26.57 27.64 -14.85
C PRO A 228 25.56 26.99 -13.92
N THR A 229 24.89 27.77 -13.08
CA THR A 229 23.84 27.30 -12.17
C THR A 229 22.64 26.76 -12.94
N VAL A 230 22.20 27.45 -14.02
CA VAL A 230 21.13 26.97 -14.90
C VAL A 230 21.47 25.57 -15.45
N ASN A 231 22.68 25.36 -15.92
CA ASN A 231 23.10 24.05 -16.44
C ASN A 231 23.06 22.96 -15.38
N GLN A 232 23.51 23.26 -14.16
CA GLN A 232 23.40 22.31 -13.01
C GLN A 232 21.94 21.98 -12.68
N VAL A 233 21.08 22.99 -12.70
CA VAL A 233 19.64 22.80 -12.45
C VAL A 233 19.01 21.95 -13.53
N LEU A 234 19.28 22.23 -14.80
CA LEU A 234 18.77 21.45 -15.94
C LEU A 234 19.22 19.99 -15.85
N TYR A 235 20.49 19.74 -15.49
CA TYR A 235 20.98 18.39 -15.27
C TYR A 235 20.24 17.69 -14.12
N LYS A 236 20.01 18.37 -12.98
CA LYS A 236 19.23 17.86 -11.86
C LYS A 236 17.77 17.54 -12.29
N LEU A 237 17.12 18.46 -13.03
CA LEU A 237 15.75 18.30 -13.52
C LEU A 237 15.61 17.14 -14.52
N MET A 238 16.61 16.92 -15.38
CA MET A 238 16.66 15.75 -16.27
C MET A 238 16.78 14.44 -15.48
N ARG A 239 17.66 14.39 -14.47
CA ARG A 239 17.76 13.21 -13.58
C ARG A 239 16.46 12.92 -12.84
N LEU A 240 15.70 13.94 -12.49
CA LEU A 240 14.36 13.84 -11.89
C LEU A 240 13.27 13.56 -12.92
N LYS A 241 13.62 13.35 -14.19
CA LYS A 241 12.66 13.11 -15.29
C LYS A 241 11.56 14.18 -15.38
N LYS A 242 11.91 15.43 -15.11
CA LYS A 242 10.98 16.56 -15.18
C LYS A 242 11.20 17.44 -16.40
N VAL A 243 12.39 17.37 -16.99
CA VAL A 243 12.79 18.13 -18.15
C VAL A 243 13.53 17.22 -19.12
N GLU A 244 13.32 17.41 -20.41
CA GLU A 244 14.09 16.78 -21.47
C GLU A 244 14.91 17.79 -22.27
N ARG A 245 16.00 17.31 -22.84
CA ARG A 245 16.86 18.08 -23.76
C ARG A 245 16.45 17.81 -25.20
N ILE A 246 16.30 18.85 -25.98
CA ILE A 246 15.97 18.81 -27.40
C ILE A 246 17.09 19.47 -28.17
N GLY A 247 17.48 18.88 -29.30
CA GLY A 247 18.53 19.41 -30.18
C GLY A 247 19.97 19.22 -29.65
N LEU A 248 20.94 19.61 -30.46
CA LEU A 248 22.37 19.44 -30.17
C LEU A 248 23.11 20.76 -30.41
N GLY A 249 24.23 20.93 -29.70
CA GLY A 249 25.12 22.11 -29.89
C GLY A 249 24.39 23.41 -29.59
N ARG A 250 24.49 24.39 -30.54
CA ARG A 250 23.90 25.72 -30.36
C ARG A 250 22.37 25.77 -30.41
N SER A 251 21.72 24.71 -30.95
CA SER A 251 20.26 24.58 -31.01
C SER A 251 19.66 23.85 -29.79
N THR A 252 20.46 23.55 -28.77
CA THR A 252 19.99 22.88 -27.57
C THR A 252 18.93 23.69 -26.84
N ARG A 253 17.77 23.09 -26.65
CA ARG A 253 16.65 23.61 -25.84
C ARG A 253 16.21 22.59 -24.80
N TYR A 254 15.49 23.05 -23.82
CA TYR A 254 14.95 22.22 -22.73
C TYR A 254 13.45 22.44 -22.63
N ARG A 255 12.74 21.35 -22.46
CA ARG A 255 11.28 21.32 -22.35
C ARG A 255 10.85 20.55 -21.12
N LYS A 256 9.80 21.04 -20.47
CA LYS A 256 9.14 20.28 -19.40
C LYS A 256 8.53 19.00 -19.98
N LEU A 257 8.77 17.85 -19.35
CA LEU A 257 8.05 16.62 -19.65
C LEU A 257 6.61 16.75 -19.14
N LYS A 258 5.65 16.40 -19.98
CA LYS A 258 4.25 16.25 -19.55
C LYS A 258 4.16 15.02 -18.66
N PRO A 259 3.34 15.05 -17.58
CA PRO A 259 3.15 13.91 -16.69
C PRO A 259 2.61 12.69 -17.41
#